data_9dc7fcbe4f4d4689497861e49a976955
#
_entry.id   9dc7fcbe4f4d4689497861e49a976955
#
_cell.length_a   1.000
_cell.length_b   1.000
_cell.length_c   1.000
_cell.angle_alpha   90.00
_cell.angle_beta   90.00
_cell.angle_gamma   90.00
#
_symmetry.space_group_name_H-M   'P 1'
#
loop_
_entity.id
_entity.type
_entity.pdbx_description
1 polymer ?
#
loop_
_entity_poly.entity_id
_entity_poly.type
_entity_poly.pdbx_seq_one_letter_code
_entity_poly.pdbx_strand_id
1 'polypeptide(L)'
;MFTFLFGDVLKEPKIESRTFSGTQRRDVTFRNAADKVPWFDWKIQHGIASLLIECKNTEALSYDDLRQTAAYLGKHMGRVGILASRKHHGEDVLKMLNVFVNNEEKYVLVVNDQNLIDWIRLKDRGEDPTDAIADLYRSLREGAQ
;
A
#
# COMPACT_ATOMS: atom_id res chain seq x y z
N MET A 1 -3.71 -4.75 -12.85
CA MET A 1 -2.33 -4.35 -12.48
C MET A 1 -1.86 -5.07 -11.22
N PHE A 2 -2.39 -4.82 -10.04
CA PHE A 2 -1.92 -5.47 -8.79
C PHE A 2 -2.06 -7.00 -8.81
N THR A 3 -3.11 -7.54 -9.43
CA THR A 3 -3.24 -8.99 -9.66
C THR A 3 -2.11 -9.53 -10.54
N PHE A 4 -1.68 -8.80 -11.54
CA PHE A 4 -0.54 -9.17 -12.37
C PHE A 4 0.76 -9.15 -11.57
N LEU A 5 0.97 -8.10 -10.77
CA LEU A 5 2.20 -7.92 -9.99
C LEU A 5 2.34 -8.94 -8.86
N PHE A 6 1.27 -9.18 -8.13
CA PHE A 6 1.29 -9.92 -6.86
C PHE A 6 0.26 -11.06 -6.77
N GLY A 7 -0.29 -11.50 -7.91
CA GLY A 7 -1.33 -12.54 -7.96
C GLY A 7 -0.87 -13.91 -7.43
N ASP A 8 0.43 -14.11 -7.29
CA ASP A 8 0.98 -15.33 -6.67
C ASP A 8 0.70 -15.35 -5.15
N VAL A 9 0.67 -14.19 -4.51
CA VAL A 9 0.54 -14.01 -3.06
C VAL A 9 -0.74 -13.30 -2.62
N LEU A 10 -1.29 -12.42 -3.45
CA LEU A 10 -2.53 -11.69 -3.20
C LEU A 10 -3.67 -12.27 -4.02
N LYS A 11 -4.64 -12.85 -3.35
CA LYS A 11 -5.78 -13.57 -3.95
C LYS A 11 -7.10 -12.85 -3.71
N GLU A 12 -8.12 -13.24 -4.46
CA GLU A 12 -9.51 -12.82 -4.28
C GLU A 12 -9.68 -11.29 -4.23
N PRO A 13 -9.34 -10.57 -5.32
CA PRO A 13 -9.52 -9.12 -5.35
C PRO A 13 -11.00 -8.76 -5.21
N LYS A 14 -11.30 -7.86 -4.27
CA LYS A 14 -12.62 -7.26 -4.10
C LYS A 14 -12.51 -5.76 -4.35
N ILE A 15 -13.29 -5.27 -5.30
CA ILE A 15 -13.36 -3.85 -5.64
C ILE A 15 -14.50 -3.22 -4.87
N GLU A 16 -14.20 -2.28 -3.98
CA GLU A 16 -15.18 -1.45 -3.33
C GLU A 16 -15.24 -0.09 -4.03
N SER A 17 -16.37 0.20 -4.68
CA SER A 17 -16.61 1.54 -5.25
C SER A 17 -17.40 2.37 -4.23
N ARG A 18 -16.75 3.34 -3.60
CA ARG A 18 -17.47 4.36 -2.82
C ARG A 18 -17.52 5.65 -3.61
N THR A 19 -18.72 6.04 -4.02
CA THR A 19 -19.00 7.37 -4.54
C THR A 19 -19.18 8.32 -3.35
N PHE A 20 -18.16 9.11 -3.04
CA PHE A 20 -18.32 10.26 -2.15
C PHE A 20 -17.95 11.51 -2.95
N SER A 21 -18.94 12.39 -3.16
CA SER A 21 -18.79 13.76 -3.73
C SER A 21 -17.87 13.88 -4.95
N GLY A 22 -18.18 13.18 -6.05
CA GLY A 22 -17.58 13.46 -7.37
C GLY A 22 -16.18 12.91 -7.63
N THR A 23 -15.50 12.35 -6.65
CA THR A 23 -14.20 11.66 -6.81
C THR A 23 -14.44 10.15 -6.74
N GLN A 24 -14.28 9.47 -7.87
CA GLN A 24 -14.34 8.01 -7.91
C GLN A 24 -13.13 7.45 -7.13
N ARG A 25 -13.39 6.91 -5.96
CA ARG A 25 -12.44 6.06 -5.23
C ARG A 25 -12.65 4.64 -5.69
N ARG A 26 -11.56 3.97 -6.00
CA ARG A 26 -11.54 2.54 -6.24
C ARG A 26 -10.56 1.91 -5.25
N ASP A 27 -11.10 1.46 -4.16
CA ASP A 27 -10.35 0.67 -3.20
C ASP A 27 -10.42 -0.79 -3.62
N VAL A 28 -9.31 -1.47 -3.59
CA VAL A 28 -9.22 -2.91 -3.84
C VAL A 28 -8.67 -3.58 -2.61
N THR A 29 -9.35 -4.61 -2.12
CA THR A 29 -8.83 -5.47 -1.07
C THR A 29 -8.44 -6.82 -1.64
N PHE A 30 -7.32 -7.36 -1.16
CA PHE A 30 -6.84 -8.69 -1.51
C PHE A 30 -6.68 -9.53 -0.26
N ARG A 31 -7.00 -10.82 -0.36
CA ARG A 31 -6.63 -11.79 0.67
C ARG A 31 -5.13 -12.07 0.58
N ASN A 32 -4.42 -11.92 1.70
CA ASN A 32 -3.02 -12.29 1.80
C ASN A 32 -2.88 -13.80 1.98
N ALA A 33 -2.60 -14.51 0.90
CA ALA A 33 -2.43 -15.96 0.87
C ALA A 33 -0.96 -16.39 0.91
N ALA A 34 -0.04 -15.44 1.20
CA ALA A 34 1.38 -15.67 1.08
C ALA A 34 1.95 -16.58 2.18
N ASP A 35 2.93 -17.34 1.77
CA ASP A 35 3.86 -18.11 2.59
C ASP A 35 5.30 -17.56 2.53
N LYS A 36 5.50 -16.40 1.85
CA LYS A 36 6.79 -15.76 1.60
C LYS A 36 6.88 -14.40 2.28
N VAL A 37 8.09 -14.05 2.72
CA VAL A 37 8.47 -12.71 3.22
C VAL A 37 8.39 -11.67 2.08
N PRO A 38 7.92 -10.44 2.30
CA PRO A 38 7.45 -9.87 3.58
C PRO A 38 5.98 -10.16 3.90
N TRP A 39 5.22 -10.70 2.95
CA TRP A 39 3.77 -10.89 3.05
C TRP A 39 3.36 -11.77 4.23
N PHE A 40 4.10 -12.86 4.46
CA PHE A 40 3.87 -13.74 5.59
C PHE A 40 4.15 -13.06 6.91
N ASP A 41 5.25 -12.32 7.02
CA ASP A 41 5.61 -11.57 8.22
C ASP A 41 4.56 -10.50 8.53
N TRP A 42 4.07 -9.79 7.53
CA TRP A 42 2.99 -8.82 7.70
C TRP A 42 1.70 -9.46 8.20
N LYS A 43 1.41 -10.67 7.75
CA LYS A 43 0.25 -11.45 8.25
C LYS A 43 0.37 -11.75 9.73
N ILE A 44 1.55 -12.12 10.20
CA ILE A 44 1.82 -12.45 11.60
C ILE A 44 1.96 -11.18 12.45
N GLN A 45 2.82 -10.24 12.05
CA GLN A 45 3.18 -9.08 12.86
C GLN A 45 2.12 -7.98 12.85
N HIS A 46 1.43 -7.80 11.73
CA HIS A 46 0.49 -6.69 11.53
C HIS A 46 -0.96 -7.15 11.33
N GLY A 47 -1.25 -8.44 11.47
CA GLY A 47 -2.58 -9.00 11.33
C GLY A 47 -3.17 -8.85 9.93
N ILE A 48 -2.34 -8.80 8.87
CA ILE A 48 -2.80 -8.59 7.50
C ILE A 48 -3.30 -9.89 6.90
N ALA A 49 -4.55 -10.23 7.21
CA ALA A 49 -5.29 -11.24 6.46
C ALA A 49 -5.76 -10.70 5.09
N SER A 50 -6.03 -9.40 5.02
CA SER A 50 -6.39 -8.68 3.79
C SER A 50 -5.53 -7.44 3.61
N LEU A 51 -5.06 -7.20 2.39
CA LEU A 51 -4.30 -5.99 2.03
C LEU A 51 -5.22 -4.99 1.35
N LEU A 52 -5.28 -3.77 1.89
CA LEU A 52 -5.97 -2.64 1.27
C LEU A 52 -5.04 -1.96 0.25
N ILE A 53 -5.55 -1.73 -0.94
CA ILE A 53 -4.91 -0.90 -1.96
C ILE A 53 -5.89 0.20 -2.37
N GLU A 54 -5.60 1.43 -1.97
CA GLU A 54 -6.36 2.61 -2.36
C GLU A 54 -5.67 3.29 -3.54
N CYS A 55 -6.44 3.64 -4.56
CA CYS A 55 -5.95 4.34 -5.76
C CYS A 55 -6.51 5.76 -5.81
N LYS A 56 -5.62 6.74 -5.79
CA LYS A 56 -5.95 8.17 -5.93
C LYS A 56 -5.50 8.70 -7.28
N ASN A 57 -6.45 9.10 -8.11
CA ASN A 57 -6.16 9.77 -9.37
C ASN A 57 -5.97 11.28 -9.17
N THR A 58 -5.05 11.65 -8.27
CA THR A 58 -4.70 13.03 -7.96
C THR A 58 -3.24 13.29 -8.25
N GLU A 59 -2.91 14.53 -8.60
CA GLU A 59 -1.52 14.93 -8.86
C GLU A 59 -0.72 15.08 -7.57
N ALA A 60 -1.37 15.44 -6.46
CA ALA A 60 -0.74 15.56 -5.16
C ALA A 60 -1.61 14.93 -4.09
N LEU A 61 -0.99 14.21 -3.15
CA LEU A 61 -1.66 13.69 -1.97
C LEU A 61 -1.78 14.80 -0.91
N SER A 62 -2.98 14.90 -0.34
CA SER A 62 -3.23 15.76 0.81
C SER A 62 -3.04 14.98 2.12
N TYR A 63 -2.91 15.71 3.23
CA TYR A 63 -2.93 15.10 4.56
C TYR A 63 -4.22 14.29 4.79
N ASP A 64 -5.36 14.78 4.32
CA ASP A 64 -6.63 14.07 4.45
C ASP A 64 -6.67 12.76 3.68
N ASP A 65 -6.02 12.68 2.52
CA ASP A 65 -5.89 11.43 1.77
C ASP A 65 -5.13 10.37 2.56
N LEU A 66 -3.99 10.76 3.14
CA LEU A 66 -3.17 9.88 3.98
C LEU A 66 -3.92 9.46 5.24
N ARG A 67 -4.57 10.41 5.93
CA ARG A 67 -5.34 10.16 7.14
C ARG A 67 -6.51 9.21 6.88
N GLN A 68 -7.21 9.38 5.76
CA GLN A 68 -8.31 8.50 5.38
C GLN A 68 -7.84 7.07 5.13
N THR A 69 -6.73 6.90 4.39
CA THR A 69 -6.14 5.58 4.16
C THR A 69 -5.71 4.96 5.48
N ALA A 70 -5.03 5.70 6.34
CA ALA A 70 -4.62 5.22 7.67
C ALA A 70 -5.82 4.87 8.56
N ALA A 71 -6.95 5.56 8.44
CA ALA A 71 -8.17 5.27 9.20
C ALA A 71 -8.80 3.91 8.83
N TYR A 72 -8.63 3.43 7.60
CA TYR A 72 -9.07 2.10 7.20
C TYR A 72 -8.18 0.99 7.76
N LEU A 73 -6.92 1.29 8.08
CA LEU A 73 -5.99 0.33 8.65
C LEU A 73 -6.26 0.16 10.14
N GLY A 74 -6.13 -1.06 10.62
CA GLY A 74 -6.34 -1.38 12.02
C GLY A 74 -6.69 -2.84 12.24
N LYS A 75 -7.49 -3.09 13.26
CA LYS A 75 -7.75 -4.45 13.75
C LYS A 75 -8.36 -5.40 12.72
N HIS A 76 -9.17 -4.88 11.77
CA HIS A 76 -9.89 -5.71 10.78
C HIS A 76 -9.18 -5.79 9.43
N MET A 77 -8.52 -4.71 9.01
CA MET A 77 -7.84 -4.63 7.71
C MET A 77 -6.33 -4.81 7.80
N GLY A 78 -5.81 -5.05 9.01
CA GLY A 78 -4.37 -5.06 9.25
C GLY A 78 -3.77 -3.67 9.30
N ARG A 79 -2.48 -3.59 9.54
CA ARG A 79 -1.76 -2.32 9.79
C ARG A 79 -0.88 -1.85 8.65
N VAL A 80 -0.89 -2.55 7.52
CA VAL A 80 -0.17 -2.15 6.30
C VAL A 80 -1.16 -2.04 5.16
N GLY A 81 -1.08 -0.97 4.40
CA GLY A 81 -1.86 -0.74 3.18
C GLY A 81 -1.03 -0.03 2.12
N ILE A 82 -1.49 -0.05 0.89
CA ILE A 82 -0.85 0.64 -0.23
C ILE A 82 -1.76 1.78 -0.68
N LEU A 83 -1.18 2.96 -0.82
CA LEU A 83 -1.80 4.13 -1.43
C LEU A 83 -1.09 4.44 -2.74
N ALA A 84 -1.77 4.16 -3.84
CA ALA A 84 -1.25 4.44 -5.18
C ALA A 84 -1.72 5.82 -5.64
N SER A 85 -0.79 6.67 -6.05
CA SER A 85 -1.05 7.98 -6.62
C SER A 85 -0.21 8.21 -7.87
N ARG A 86 -0.41 9.33 -8.58
CA ARG A 86 0.25 9.52 -9.87
C ARG A 86 1.69 10.03 -9.78
N LYS A 87 1.97 10.95 -8.86
CA LYS A 87 3.26 11.63 -8.80
C LYS A 87 4.09 11.21 -7.59
N HIS A 88 5.37 11.50 -7.69
CA HIS A 88 6.29 11.37 -6.57
C HIS A 88 5.94 12.36 -5.46
N HIS A 89 6.12 11.95 -4.22
CA HIS A 89 5.77 12.72 -3.03
C HIS A 89 7.02 13.26 -2.35
N GLY A 90 6.91 14.51 -1.86
CA GLY A 90 7.99 15.18 -1.15
C GLY A 90 8.16 14.68 0.29
N GLU A 91 9.14 15.27 0.96
CA GLU A 91 9.48 14.95 2.36
C GLU A 91 8.32 15.16 3.34
N ASP A 92 7.41 16.08 3.06
CA ASP A 92 6.26 16.33 3.94
C ASP A 92 5.32 15.13 4.03
N VAL A 93 5.12 14.41 2.92
CA VAL A 93 4.35 13.16 2.93
C VAL A 93 5.05 12.10 3.78
N LEU A 94 6.36 11.94 3.64
CA LEU A 94 7.14 10.99 4.44
C LEU A 94 7.07 11.30 5.94
N LYS A 95 7.14 12.59 6.32
CA LYS A 95 6.99 13.01 7.72
C LYS A 95 5.61 12.63 8.27
N MET A 96 4.55 12.84 7.49
CA MET A 96 3.19 12.46 7.88
C MET A 96 3.04 10.95 8.04
N LEU A 97 3.60 10.16 7.12
CA LEU A 97 3.59 8.70 7.20
C LEU A 97 4.31 8.19 8.45
N ASN A 98 5.43 8.81 8.81
CA ASN A 98 6.17 8.48 10.03
C ASN A 98 5.35 8.76 11.31
N VAL A 99 4.51 9.79 11.31
CA VAL A 99 3.59 10.06 12.42
C VAL A 99 2.60 8.89 12.62
N PHE A 100 2.04 8.33 11.55
CA PHE A 100 1.15 7.18 11.66
C PHE A 100 1.88 5.93 12.16
N VAL A 101 3.12 5.70 11.72
CA VAL A 101 3.92 4.58 12.22
C VAL A 101 4.19 4.74 13.72
N ASN A 102 4.67 5.92 14.14
CA ASN A 102 5.06 6.16 15.54
C ASN A 102 3.87 6.14 16.49
N ASN A 103 2.75 6.73 16.11
CA ASN A 103 1.62 6.91 17.01
C ASN A 103 0.60 5.76 16.96
N GLU A 104 0.46 5.10 15.81
CA GLU A 104 -0.62 4.16 15.56
C GLU A 104 -0.14 2.80 15.04
N GLU A 105 1.16 2.62 14.83
CA GLU A 105 1.76 1.43 14.20
C GLU A 105 1.09 1.08 12.85
N LYS A 106 0.74 2.11 12.07
CA LYS A 106 0.12 1.96 10.74
C LYS A 106 1.11 2.33 9.65
N TYR A 107 1.24 1.46 8.68
CA TYR A 107 2.19 1.57 7.57
C TYR A 107 1.42 1.80 6.27
N VAL A 108 1.35 3.05 5.82
CA VAL A 108 0.80 3.40 4.51
C VAL A 108 1.95 3.49 3.52
N LEU A 109 2.05 2.49 2.65
CA LEU A 109 3.07 2.44 1.60
C LEU A 109 2.59 3.25 0.41
N VAL A 110 3.17 4.42 0.21
CA VAL A 110 2.81 5.29 -0.91
C VAL A 110 3.63 4.91 -2.13
N VAL A 111 2.93 4.60 -3.22
CA VAL A 111 3.54 4.26 -4.52
C VAL A 111 3.02 5.21 -5.59
N ASN A 112 3.87 5.50 -6.58
CA ASN A 112 3.53 6.37 -7.70
C ASN A 112 3.56 5.61 -9.04
N ASP A 113 3.20 6.29 -10.12
CA ASP A 113 3.19 5.71 -11.47
C ASP A 113 4.57 5.13 -11.85
N GLN A 114 5.66 5.78 -11.46
CA GLN A 114 7.01 5.30 -11.77
C GLN A 114 7.33 3.98 -11.03
N ASN A 115 6.97 3.88 -9.76
CA ASN A 115 7.12 2.62 -9.02
C ASN A 115 6.37 1.48 -9.70
N LEU A 116 5.12 1.73 -10.12
CA LEU A 116 4.29 0.72 -10.76
C LEU A 116 4.84 0.31 -12.12
N ILE A 117 5.35 1.25 -12.92
CA ILE A 117 6.01 0.98 -14.19
C ILE A 117 7.26 0.10 -13.97
N ASP A 118 8.08 0.43 -13.00
CA ASP A 118 9.29 -0.32 -12.70
C ASP A 118 8.97 -1.74 -12.21
N TRP A 119 7.95 -1.90 -11.39
CA TRP A 119 7.49 -3.21 -10.94
C TRP A 119 6.91 -4.07 -12.07
N ILE A 120 6.17 -3.45 -13.01
CA ILE A 120 5.69 -4.14 -14.21
C ILE A 120 6.88 -4.64 -15.05
N ARG A 121 7.91 -3.81 -15.24
CA ARG A 121 9.12 -4.18 -15.97
C ARG A 121 9.88 -5.32 -15.30
N LEU A 122 9.99 -5.32 -13.96
CA LEU A 122 10.57 -6.43 -13.20
C LEU A 122 9.80 -7.73 -13.48
N LYS A 123 8.49 -7.68 -13.34
CA LYS A 123 7.62 -8.85 -13.56
C LYS A 123 7.70 -9.38 -14.99
N ASP A 124 7.76 -8.48 -15.98
CA ASP A 124 7.88 -8.82 -17.41
C ASP A 124 9.21 -9.56 -17.71
N ARG A 125 10.26 -9.27 -16.98
CA ARG A 125 11.54 -9.98 -17.06
C ARG A 125 11.59 -11.27 -16.23
N GLY A 126 10.49 -11.65 -15.60
CA GLY A 126 10.43 -12.83 -14.73
C GLY A 126 11.00 -12.61 -13.32
N GLU A 127 11.25 -11.36 -12.94
CA GLU A 127 11.70 -10.98 -11.60
C GLU A 127 10.51 -10.71 -10.68
N ASP A 128 10.69 -10.90 -9.36
CA ASP A 128 9.64 -10.67 -8.37
C ASP A 128 9.70 -9.21 -7.84
N PRO A 129 8.65 -8.39 -8.04
CA PRO A 129 8.63 -7.03 -7.52
C PRO A 129 8.43 -6.95 -6.00
N THR A 130 8.28 -8.07 -5.31
CA THR A 130 8.07 -8.13 -3.85
C THR A 130 9.21 -7.46 -3.07
N ASP A 131 10.45 -7.58 -3.52
CA ASP A 131 11.60 -6.96 -2.86
C ASP A 131 11.49 -5.43 -2.86
N ALA A 132 10.99 -4.84 -3.94
CA ALA A 132 10.80 -3.39 -4.03
C ALA A 132 9.74 -2.88 -3.02
N ILE A 133 8.68 -3.65 -2.81
CA ILE A 133 7.65 -3.29 -1.81
C ILE A 133 8.17 -3.51 -0.38
N ALA A 134 8.98 -4.53 -0.17
CA ALA A 134 9.67 -4.76 1.11
C ALA A 134 10.62 -3.63 1.47
N ASP A 135 11.32 -3.07 0.49
CA ASP A 135 12.22 -1.93 0.68
C ASP A 135 11.45 -0.65 1.06
N LEU A 136 10.29 -0.40 0.46
CA LEU A 136 9.41 0.71 0.85
C LEU A 136 8.96 0.57 2.32
N TYR A 137 8.55 -0.62 2.72
CA TYR A 137 8.17 -0.89 4.11
C TYR A 137 9.34 -0.67 5.08
N ARG A 138 10.51 -1.19 4.73
CA ARG A 138 11.72 -1.04 5.56
C ARG A 138 12.10 0.43 5.71
N SER A 139 12.13 1.18 4.61
CA SER A 139 12.45 2.62 4.62
C SER A 139 11.49 3.41 5.50
N LEU A 140 10.20 3.12 5.44
CA LEU A 140 9.20 3.77 6.29
C LEU A 140 9.39 3.40 7.76
N ARG A 141 9.66 2.15 8.06
CA ARG A 141 9.91 1.68 9.42
C ARG A 141 11.17 2.30 10.04
N GLU A 142 12.25 2.35 9.27
CA GLU A 142 13.54 2.91 9.73
C GLU A 142 13.46 4.44 9.86
N GLY A 143 12.77 5.13 8.96
CA GLY A 143 12.57 6.57 9.00
C GLY A 143 11.69 7.05 10.15
N ALA A 144 10.91 6.17 10.77
CA ALA A 144 10.03 6.48 11.89
C ALA A 144 10.74 6.43 13.27
N GLN A 145 12.00 6.05 13.32
CA GLN A 145 12.78 5.98 14.56
C GLN A 145 13.26 7.34 15.05
#